data_877d0e859bec9ec5be2eb8b0aae60995
#
_entry.id   877d0e859bec9ec5be2eb8b0aae60995
#
_cell.length_a   1.000
_cell.length_b   1.000
_cell.length_c   1.000
_cell.angle_alpha   90.00
_cell.angle_beta   90.00
_cell.angle_gamma   90.00
#
_symmetry.space_group_name_H-M   'P 1'
#
loop_
_entity.id
_entity.type
_entity.pdbx_description
1 polymer ?
#
loop_
_entity_poly.entity_id
_entity_poly.type
_entity_poly.pdbx_seq_one_letter_code
_entity_poly.pdbx_strand_id
1 'polypeptide(L)'
;LVAALPVRRRFVVLGEVTEPPSPQRAYYRQLGARAGAVADRLIVVGEQGRAYRSGAASVGASILDAGTSVFTALSHLPGDLGPGDLVFVKGRRVQRLERVALSLQGYTVGCRVVTCRAVMTTCDICPRLEAGWPDGRVEA
;
A
#
# COMPACT_ATOMS: atom_id res chain seq x y z
N LEU A 1 7.23 14.96 4.35
CA LEU A 1 7.33 14.50 5.72
C LEU A 1 8.16 13.21 5.86
N VAL A 2 7.87 12.20 5.05
CA VAL A 2 8.66 10.95 5.01
C VAL A 2 10.12 11.21 4.67
N ALA A 3 10.40 12.14 3.75
CA ALA A 3 11.75 12.51 3.36
C ALA A 3 12.58 13.14 4.49
N ALA A 4 11.92 13.74 5.48
CA ALA A 4 12.59 14.40 6.60
C ALA A 4 13.01 13.43 7.72
N LEU A 5 12.54 12.18 7.70
CA LEU A 5 12.86 11.19 8.73
C LEU A 5 14.28 10.63 8.52
N PRO A 6 15.12 10.59 9.57
CA PRO A 6 16.49 10.06 9.48
C PRO A 6 16.47 8.53 9.51
N VAL A 7 16.18 7.90 8.39
CA VAL A 7 16.07 6.45 8.26
C VAL A 7 17.08 5.88 7.28
N ARG A 8 17.40 4.60 7.42
CA ARG A 8 18.33 3.89 6.56
C ARG A 8 17.74 3.63 5.17
N ARG A 9 16.55 3.07 5.13
CA ARG A 9 15.82 2.78 3.89
C ARG A 9 14.36 3.19 4.05
N ARG A 10 13.77 3.67 2.94
CA ARG A 10 12.36 4.09 2.88
C ARG A 10 11.61 3.21 1.89
N PHE A 11 10.69 2.43 2.39
CA PHE A 11 9.75 1.63 1.59
C PHE A 11 8.40 2.30 1.65
N VAL A 12 7.83 2.59 0.49
CA VAL A 12 6.54 3.29 0.39
C VAL A 12 5.56 2.38 -0.31
N VAL A 13 4.44 2.09 0.35
CA VAL A 13 3.33 1.29 -0.18
C VAL A 13 2.14 2.24 -0.34
N LEU A 14 1.77 2.52 -1.57
CA LEU A 14 0.66 3.43 -1.89
C LEU A 14 -0.49 2.68 -2.56
N GLY A 15 -1.68 2.91 -2.03
CA GLY A 15 -2.92 2.49 -2.64
C GLY A 15 -3.59 3.62 -3.42
N GLU A 16 -4.90 3.57 -3.44
CA GLU A 16 -5.73 4.58 -4.08
C GLU A 16 -6.13 5.67 -3.09
N VAL A 17 -6.53 6.80 -3.62
CA VAL A 17 -6.99 7.97 -2.86
C VAL A 17 -8.51 8.05 -2.97
N THR A 18 -9.18 8.37 -1.86
CA THR A 18 -10.61 8.65 -1.88
C THR A 18 -10.84 10.00 -2.52
N GLU A 19 -11.73 10.05 -3.52
CA GLU A 19 -12.10 11.29 -4.23
C GLU A 19 -10.87 12.09 -4.69
N PRO A 20 -10.02 11.51 -5.56
CA PRO A 20 -8.85 12.23 -6.03
C PRO A 20 -9.25 13.46 -6.86
N PRO A 21 -8.48 14.56 -6.79
CA PRO A 21 -8.72 15.72 -7.63
C PRO A 21 -8.70 15.39 -9.13
N SER A 22 -9.55 16.06 -9.91
CA SER A 22 -9.51 15.95 -11.35
C SER A 22 -8.43 16.85 -11.97
N PRO A 23 -7.75 16.41 -13.04
CA PRO A 23 -7.88 15.09 -13.66
C PRO A 23 -7.16 14.02 -12.83
N GLN A 24 -7.86 12.93 -12.57
CA GLN A 24 -7.40 11.85 -11.69
C GLN A 24 -6.04 11.29 -12.10
N ARG A 25 -5.84 11.06 -13.40
CA ARG A 25 -4.58 10.51 -13.90
C ARG A 25 -3.38 11.42 -13.58
N ALA A 26 -3.55 12.73 -13.74
CA ALA A 26 -2.50 13.70 -13.43
C ALA A 26 -2.17 13.71 -11.94
N TYR A 27 -3.18 13.55 -11.10
CA TYR A 27 -3.01 13.46 -9.65
C TYR A 27 -2.16 12.26 -9.26
N TYR A 28 -2.46 11.07 -9.77
CA TYR A 28 -1.67 9.87 -9.47
C TYR A 28 -0.25 9.92 -10.06
N ARG A 29 -0.08 10.56 -11.22
CA ARG A 29 1.27 10.82 -11.77
C ARG A 29 2.07 11.69 -10.82
N GLN A 30 1.47 12.73 -10.27
CA GLN A 30 2.12 13.62 -9.32
C GLN A 30 2.50 12.89 -8.02
N LEU A 31 1.62 12.04 -7.50
CA LEU A 31 1.93 11.19 -6.34
C LEU A 31 3.09 10.25 -6.64
N GLY A 32 3.09 9.63 -7.81
CA GLY A 32 4.18 8.73 -8.24
C GLY A 32 5.52 9.45 -8.31
N ALA A 33 5.55 10.67 -8.82
CA ALA A 33 6.75 11.49 -8.87
C ALA A 33 7.24 11.85 -7.45
N ARG A 34 6.35 12.29 -6.59
CA ARG A 34 6.69 12.66 -5.20
C ARG A 34 7.19 11.45 -4.40
N ALA A 35 6.50 10.33 -4.47
CA ALA A 35 6.89 9.12 -3.77
C ALA A 35 8.19 8.53 -4.34
N GLY A 36 8.33 8.51 -5.66
CA GLY A 36 9.52 8.01 -6.32
C GLY A 36 10.78 8.82 -5.98
N ALA A 37 10.63 10.11 -5.72
CA ALA A 37 11.75 10.99 -5.34
C ALA A 37 12.32 10.66 -3.95
N VAL A 38 11.53 10.05 -3.06
CA VAL A 38 11.94 9.81 -1.66
C VAL A 38 12.08 8.33 -1.30
N ALA A 39 11.41 7.44 -2.01
CA ALA A 39 11.41 6.03 -1.70
C ALA A 39 12.62 5.30 -2.29
N ASP A 40 13.24 4.42 -1.51
CA ASP A 40 14.19 3.44 -2.03
C ASP A 40 13.45 2.34 -2.81
N ARG A 41 12.21 2.06 -2.41
CA ARG A 41 11.32 1.16 -3.13
C ARG A 41 9.89 1.67 -3.03
N LEU A 42 9.24 1.84 -4.17
CA LEU A 42 7.85 2.26 -4.28
C LEU A 42 6.99 1.09 -4.75
N ILE A 43 6.07 0.66 -3.91
CA ILE A 43 5.12 -0.43 -4.17
C ILE A 43 3.73 0.19 -4.31
N VAL A 44 3.00 -0.21 -5.33
CA VAL A 44 1.67 0.34 -5.63
C VAL A 44 0.63 -0.76 -5.59
N VAL A 45 -0.49 -0.49 -4.91
CA VAL A 45 -1.63 -1.42 -4.76
C VAL A 45 -2.89 -0.75 -5.29
N GLY A 46 -3.57 -1.40 -6.23
CA GLY A 46 -4.79 -0.90 -6.85
C GLY A 46 -4.69 -0.84 -8.35
N GLU A 47 -5.58 -0.07 -8.96
CA GLU A 47 -5.73 0.00 -10.42
C GLU A 47 -5.01 1.19 -11.06
N GLN A 48 -4.31 2.00 -10.27
CA GLN A 48 -3.65 3.21 -10.73
C GLN A 48 -2.15 3.04 -11.06
N GLY A 49 -1.69 1.81 -11.16
CA GLY A 49 -0.28 1.47 -11.37
C GLY A 49 0.36 2.17 -12.56
N ARG A 50 -0.37 2.29 -13.68
CA ARG A 50 0.15 2.97 -14.89
C ARG A 50 0.44 4.45 -14.64
N ALA A 51 -0.45 5.16 -13.95
CA ALA A 51 -0.27 6.58 -13.65
C ALA A 51 0.86 6.79 -12.64
N TYR A 52 0.92 5.98 -11.59
CA TYR A 52 2.04 5.98 -10.64
C TYR A 52 3.38 5.74 -11.34
N ARG A 53 3.44 4.74 -12.23
CA ARG A 53 4.66 4.40 -12.98
C ARG A 53 5.13 5.56 -13.83
N SER A 54 4.21 6.20 -14.53
CA SER A 54 4.52 7.36 -15.37
C SER A 54 5.11 8.51 -14.55
N GLY A 55 4.54 8.77 -13.37
CA GLY A 55 5.05 9.80 -12.47
C GLY A 55 6.42 9.46 -11.90
N ALA A 56 6.60 8.24 -11.41
CA ALA A 56 7.88 7.79 -10.87
C ALA A 56 8.98 7.85 -11.93
N ALA A 57 8.68 7.44 -13.16
CA ALA A 57 9.64 7.51 -14.28
C ALA A 57 10.13 8.92 -14.55
N SER A 58 9.28 9.94 -14.36
CA SER A 58 9.66 11.34 -14.57
C SER A 58 10.75 11.83 -13.62
N VAL A 59 10.98 11.15 -12.52
CA VAL A 59 12.05 11.45 -11.55
C VAL A 59 13.12 10.34 -11.51
N GLY A 60 13.16 9.48 -12.53
CA GLY A 60 14.14 8.41 -12.63
C GLY A 60 13.89 7.22 -11.71
N ALA A 61 12.70 7.10 -11.14
CA ALA A 61 12.31 6.00 -10.27
C ALA A 61 11.44 4.97 -10.99
N SER A 62 11.38 3.77 -10.44
CA SER A 62 10.50 2.70 -10.89
C SER A 62 9.54 2.30 -9.78
N ILE A 63 8.46 1.61 -10.14
CA ILE A 63 7.52 1.06 -9.18
C ILE A 63 7.49 -0.47 -9.24
N LEU A 64 7.07 -1.08 -8.14
CA LEU A 64 6.65 -2.47 -8.11
C LEU A 64 5.12 -2.48 -8.00
N ASP A 65 4.47 -2.97 -9.03
CA ASP A 65 3.01 -3.01 -9.10
C ASP A 65 2.51 -4.32 -8.47
N ALA A 66 1.82 -4.20 -7.36
CA ALA A 66 1.26 -5.34 -6.65
C ALA A 66 -0.14 -5.74 -7.14
N GLY A 67 -0.65 -5.08 -8.19
CA GLY A 67 -2.05 -5.24 -8.56
C GLY A 67 -2.94 -4.88 -7.38
N THR A 68 -3.97 -5.67 -7.12
CA THR A 68 -4.89 -5.43 -6.00
C THR A 68 -4.55 -6.26 -4.76
N SER A 69 -3.43 -6.97 -4.75
CA SER A 69 -3.09 -7.93 -3.70
C SER A 69 -2.17 -7.35 -2.64
N VAL A 70 -2.63 -7.35 -1.39
CA VAL A 70 -1.80 -7.04 -0.22
C VAL A 70 -0.64 -8.04 -0.06
N PHE A 71 -0.87 -9.31 -0.38
CA PHE A 71 0.18 -10.34 -0.29
C PHE A 71 1.29 -10.13 -1.32
N THR A 72 0.93 -9.71 -2.52
CA THR A 72 1.92 -9.34 -3.53
C THR A 72 2.71 -8.11 -3.09
N ALA A 73 2.05 -7.12 -2.49
CA ALA A 73 2.73 -5.96 -1.91
C ALA A 73 3.74 -6.38 -0.84
N LEU A 74 3.35 -7.28 0.07
CA LEU A 74 4.25 -7.83 1.09
C LEU A 74 5.45 -8.55 0.47
N SER A 75 5.25 -9.31 -0.61
CA SER A 75 6.34 -10.01 -1.28
C SER A 75 7.36 -9.09 -1.94
N HIS A 76 6.98 -7.85 -2.21
CA HIS A 76 7.87 -6.83 -2.74
C HIS A 76 8.70 -6.12 -1.67
N LEU A 77 8.36 -6.28 -0.40
CA LEU A 77 9.20 -5.80 0.70
C LEU A 77 10.36 -6.77 0.93
N PRO A 78 11.55 -6.28 1.29
CA PRO A 78 12.69 -7.15 1.55
C PRO A 78 12.48 -7.97 2.82
N GLY A 79 13.00 -9.21 2.82
CA GLY A 79 12.92 -10.09 3.99
C GLY A 79 13.84 -9.68 5.14
N ASP A 80 14.75 -8.75 4.90
CA ASP A 80 15.74 -8.28 5.88
C ASP A 80 15.37 -6.93 6.52
N LEU A 81 14.09 -6.58 6.53
CA LEU A 81 13.62 -5.38 7.24
C LEU A 81 14.07 -5.40 8.69
N GLY A 82 14.60 -4.28 9.15
CA GLY A 82 15.14 -4.18 10.50
C GLY A 82 15.24 -2.75 11.01
N PRO A 83 15.94 -2.55 12.14
CA PRO A 83 16.08 -1.23 12.74
C PRO A 83 16.63 -0.20 11.75
N GLY A 84 16.03 0.96 11.77
CA GLY A 84 16.38 2.05 10.84
C GLY A 84 15.62 2.05 9.52
N ASP A 85 14.90 0.98 9.19
CA ASP A 85 14.04 0.94 8.03
C ASP A 85 12.67 1.56 8.32
N LEU A 86 12.13 2.27 7.36
CA LEU A 86 10.79 2.83 7.41
C LEU A 86 9.92 2.19 6.33
N VAL A 87 8.75 1.71 6.73
CA VAL A 87 7.71 1.29 5.80
C VAL A 87 6.52 2.23 5.99
N PHE A 88 6.25 3.05 4.98
CA PHE A 88 5.11 3.96 4.96
C PHE A 88 4.00 3.35 4.13
N VAL A 89 2.82 3.21 4.71
CA VAL A 89 1.67 2.58 4.06
C VAL A 89 0.49 3.55 4.07
N LYS A 90 -0.07 3.83 2.89
CA LYS A 90 -1.27 4.66 2.76
C LYS A 90 -2.12 4.23 1.57
N GLY A 91 -3.43 4.17 1.77
CA GLY A 91 -4.40 3.86 0.72
C GLY A 91 -5.82 4.21 1.16
N ARG A 92 -6.79 3.90 0.30
CA ARG A 92 -8.20 4.04 0.66
C ARG A 92 -8.55 3.07 1.80
N ARG A 93 -9.45 3.51 2.67
CA ARG A 93 -9.91 2.68 3.78
C ARG A 93 -10.38 1.29 3.33
N VAL A 94 -11.10 1.20 2.24
CA VAL A 94 -11.64 -0.07 1.73
C VAL A 94 -10.57 -1.05 1.25
N GLN A 95 -9.37 -0.57 0.92
CA GLN A 95 -8.26 -1.44 0.53
C GLN A 95 -7.64 -2.15 1.73
N ARG A 96 -7.82 -1.63 2.93
CA ARG A 96 -7.30 -2.22 4.17
C ARG A 96 -5.80 -2.54 4.08
N LEU A 97 -5.02 -1.57 3.61
CA LEU A 97 -3.57 -1.73 3.50
C LEU A 97 -2.87 -1.82 4.85
N GLU A 98 -3.56 -1.53 5.95
CA GLU A 98 -3.07 -1.79 7.31
C GLU A 98 -2.65 -3.25 7.53
N ARG A 99 -3.16 -4.19 6.70
CA ARG A 99 -2.73 -5.59 6.73
C ARG A 99 -1.24 -5.75 6.42
N VAL A 100 -0.66 -4.85 5.64
CA VAL A 100 0.79 -4.82 5.40
C VAL A 100 1.53 -4.56 6.72
N ALA A 101 1.14 -3.51 7.43
CA ALA A 101 1.75 -3.16 8.72
C ALA A 101 1.54 -4.25 9.76
N LEU A 102 0.33 -4.80 9.85
CA LEU A 102 0.01 -5.88 10.78
C LEU A 102 0.86 -7.13 10.52
N SER A 103 1.01 -7.51 9.26
CA SER A 103 1.87 -8.65 8.91
C SER A 103 3.32 -8.42 9.34
N LEU A 104 3.85 -7.21 9.13
CA LEU A 104 5.21 -6.85 9.57
C LEU A 104 5.35 -6.83 11.09
N GLN A 105 4.26 -6.61 11.82
CA GLN A 105 4.22 -6.64 13.29
C GLN A 105 4.04 -8.04 13.87
N GLY A 106 3.95 -9.07 13.03
CA GLY A 106 3.83 -10.45 13.46
C GLY A 106 2.42 -11.02 13.51
N TYR A 107 1.41 -10.24 13.11
CA TYR A 107 0.04 -10.78 12.97
C TYR A 107 -0.02 -11.79 11.82
N THR A 108 -0.78 -12.85 12.03
CA THR A 108 -1.10 -13.79 10.94
C THR A 108 -2.22 -13.19 10.10
N VAL A 109 -1.90 -12.81 8.86
CA VAL A 109 -2.84 -12.21 7.93
C VAL A 109 -3.15 -13.20 6.82
N GLY A 110 -4.38 -13.68 6.77
CA GLY A 110 -4.88 -14.58 5.72
C GLY A 110 -5.99 -13.96 4.87
N CYS A 111 -6.50 -12.78 5.27
CA CYS A 111 -7.57 -12.10 4.57
C CYS A 111 -7.12 -11.55 3.22
N ARG A 112 -7.77 -12.02 2.13
CA ARG A 112 -7.45 -11.66 0.74
C ARG A 112 -8.43 -10.68 0.10
N VAL A 113 -9.31 -10.08 0.91
CA VAL A 113 -10.32 -9.15 0.41
C VAL A 113 -9.66 -7.96 -0.29
N VAL A 114 -10.10 -7.67 -1.50
CA VAL A 114 -9.63 -6.52 -2.28
C VAL A 114 -10.33 -5.24 -1.84
N THR A 115 -11.65 -5.31 -1.63
CA THR A 115 -12.47 -4.18 -1.19
C THR A 115 -13.25 -4.58 0.05
N CYS A 116 -12.86 -4.06 1.20
CA CYS A 116 -13.53 -4.33 2.47
C CYS A 116 -14.42 -3.14 2.87
N ARG A 117 -15.72 -3.37 2.95
CA ARG A 117 -16.71 -2.36 3.31
C ARG A 117 -17.14 -2.42 4.78
N ALA A 118 -16.51 -3.25 5.59
CA ALA A 118 -16.80 -3.31 7.02
C ALA A 118 -16.47 -1.97 7.68
N VAL A 119 -17.46 -1.33 8.28
CA VAL A 119 -17.34 0.02 8.83
C VAL A 119 -17.05 0.05 10.33
N MET A 120 -17.46 -0.99 11.05
CA MET A 120 -17.40 -1.05 12.51
C MET A 120 -16.19 -1.80 13.04
N THR A 121 -15.22 -2.11 12.19
CA THR A 121 -14.02 -2.84 12.60
C THR A 121 -12.79 -2.36 11.86
N THR A 122 -11.65 -2.58 12.48
CA THR A 122 -10.32 -2.44 11.88
C THR A 122 -9.71 -3.84 11.76
N CYS A 123 -8.69 -3.99 10.91
CA CYS A 123 -8.13 -5.33 10.64
C CYS A 123 -7.50 -5.98 11.87
N ASP A 124 -6.92 -5.19 12.78
CA ASP A 124 -6.27 -5.68 14.00
C ASP A 124 -7.22 -6.41 14.95
N ILE A 125 -8.50 -6.04 14.96
CA ILE A 125 -9.55 -6.67 15.79
C ILE A 125 -10.56 -7.46 14.96
N CYS A 126 -10.34 -7.58 13.65
CA CYS A 126 -11.26 -8.30 12.78
C CYS A 126 -11.14 -9.83 13.03
N PRO A 127 -12.24 -10.53 13.34
CA PRO A 127 -12.21 -11.97 13.57
C PRO A 127 -11.89 -12.77 12.30
N ARG A 128 -11.91 -12.12 11.14
CA ARG A 128 -11.60 -12.74 9.84
C ARG A 128 -10.20 -12.40 9.32
N LEU A 129 -9.37 -11.75 10.11
CA LEU A 129 -8.04 -11.35 9.66
C LEU A 129 -7.19 -12.57 9.26
N GLU A 130 -7.21 -13.61 10.08
CA GLU A 130 -6.41 -14.83 9.85
C GLU A 130 -7.04 -15.75 8.81
N ALA A 131 -8.31 -16.10 8.99
CA ALA A 131 -9.00 -17.05 8.11
C ALA A 131 -9.46 -16.42 6.78
N GLY A 132 -9.73 -15.13 6.77
CA GLY A 132 -10.32 -14.44 5.63
C GLY A 132 -11.83 -14.64 5.54
N TRP A 133 -12.45 -14.04 4.54
CA TRP A 133 -13.87 -14.12 4.26
C TRP A 133 -14.12 -15.22 3.22
N PRO A 134 -15.16 -16.06 3.40
CA PRO A 134 -15.39 -17.23 2.55
C PRO A 134 -15.44 -16.94 1.06
N ASP A 135 -16.03 -15.81 0.67
CA ASP A 135 -16.21 -15.42 -0.73
C ASP A 135 -15.20 -14.39 -1.21
N GLY A 136 -14.19 -14.05 -0.40
CA GLY A 136 -13.27 -12.95 -0.69
C GLY A 136 -13.97 -11.59 -0.78
N ARG A 137 -15.21 -11.48 -0.31
CA ARG A 137 -16.02 -10.27 -0.27
C ARG A 137 -16.48 -10.00 1.14
N VAL A 138 -16.53 -8.73 1.49
CA VAL A 138 -17.16 -8.25 2.72
C VAL A 138 -18.36 -7.43 2.31
N GLU A 139 -19.52 -7.95 2.55
CA GLU A 139 -20.76 -7.18 2.48
C GLU A 139 -20.95 -6.50 3.84
N ALA A 140 -21.17 -5.22 3.76
CA ALA A 140 -21.41 -4.41 4.96
C ALA A 140 -22.77 -4.74 5.60
#